data_a9e89c4c390c82e8a7ec92791e9a8fd8
#
_entry.id   a9e89c4c390c82e8a7ec92791e9a8fd8
#
_cell.length_a   1.000
_cell.length_b   1.000
_cell.length_c   1.000
_cell.angle_alpha   90.00
_cell.angle_beta   90.00
_cell.angle_gamma   90.00
#
_symmetry.space_group_name_H-M   'P 1'
#
loop_
_entity.id
_entity.type
_entity.pdbx_description
1 polymer ?
#
loop_
_entity_poly.entity_id
_entity_poly.type
_entity_poly.pdbx_seq_one_letter_code
_entity_poly.pdbx_strand_id
1 'polypeptide(L)'
;MSSNDPEKIILISGAGIAGLSLGLTLHQIGIPFKIFEAAKEIQPLGVGVNIQPNAVRELFELGISETDLDSIGIQTQEWALVGLNGNDIYSELRGRKAGYNWPQYSVHRGELQMLLYRKLLERAGKHCILAGHEIFKYHNHGNSVQIKFRKQD
;
A
#
# COMPACT_ATOMS: atom_id res chain seq x y z
N MET A 1 -4.18 -35.21 15.93
CA MET A 1 -3.12 -35.16 14.92
C MET A 1 -2.39 -33.84 15.10
N SER A 2 -1.27 -33.86 15.80
CA SER A 2 -0.43 -32.67 16.03
C SER A 2 0.46 -32.51 14.81
N SER A 3 0.10 -31.60 13.90
CA SER A 3 1.00 -31.21 12.81
C SER A 3 2.06 -30.26 13.38
N ASN A 4 3.22 -30.80 13.70
CA ASN A 4 4.44 -30.05 13.99
C ASN A 4 5.08 -29.51 12.70
N ASP A 5 4.29 -29.11 11.72
CA ASP A 5 4.80 -28.39 10.56
C ASP A 5 5.08 -26.95 10.99
N PRO A 6 6.30 -26.43 10.83
CA PRO A 6 6.60 -25.07 11.21
C PRO A 6 5.65 -24.13 10.44
N GLU A 7 4.99 -23.27 11.19
CA GLU A 7 4.02 -22.31 10.62
C GLU A 7 4.71 -21.53 9.51
N LYS A 8 4.20 -21.68 8.27
CA LYS A 8 4.75 -20.99 7.11
C LYS A 8 4.42 -19.50 7.21
N ILE A 9 5.46 -18.68 7.36
CA ILE A 9 5.34 -17.22 7.45
C ILE A 9 5.84 -16.55 6.17
N ILE A 10 5.13 -15.54 5.67
CA ILE A 10 5.57 -14.74 4.54
C ILE A 10 6.40 -13.55 5.05
N LEU A 11 7.59 -13.37 4.45
CA LEU A 11 8.49 -12.26 4.78
C LEU A 11 8.40 -11.20 3.68
N ILE A 12 8.07 -9.97 4.05
CA ILE A 12 7.89 -8.84 3.15
C ILE A 12 9.04 -7.85 3.38
N SER A 13 9.72 -7.45 2.30
CA SER A 13 10.76 -6.42 2.34
C SER A 13 10.18 -5.08 1.94
N GLY A 14 10.16 -4.13 2.87
CA GLY A 14 9.68 -2.77 2.71
C GLY A 14 8.22 -2.55 3.14
N ALA A 15 8.00 -1.48 3.92
CA ALA A 15 6.68 -1.00 4.34
C ALA A 15 6.18 0.16 3.45
N GLY A 16 6.46 0.11 2.15
CA GLY A 16 5.83 0.96 1.16
C GLY A 16 4.39 0.55 0.86
N ILE A 17 3.71 1.26 -0.04
CA ILE A 17 2.32 0.98 -0.43
C ILE A 17 2.13 -0.50 -0.78
N ALA A 18 3.01 -1.09 -1.60
CA ALA A 18 2.91 -2.48 -2.01
C ALA A 18 3.04 -3.47 -0.84
N GLY A 19 4.05 -3.29 0.04
CA GLY A 19 4.27 -4.17 1.19
C GLY A 19 3.14 -4.07 2.22
N LEU A 20 2.62 -2.86 2.46
CA LEU A 20 1.49 -2.64 3.37
C LEU A 20 0.19 -3.22 2.80
N SER A 21 -0.08 -3.05 1.49
CA SER A 21 -1.24 -3.65 0.84
C SER A 21 -1.16 -5.18 0.87
N LEU A 22 0.02 -5.76 0.58
CA LEU A 22 0.22 -7.21 0.71
C LEU A 22 0.00 -7.69 2.16
N GLY A 23 0.50 -6.94 3.15
CA GLY A 23 0.28 -7.25 4.57
C GLY A 23 -1.20 -7.24 4.95
N LEU A 24 -1.98 -6.26 4.47
CA LEU A 24 -3.43 -6.21 4.64
C LEU A 24 -4.12 -7.40 3.99
N THR A 25 -3.75 -7.75 2.76
CA THR A 25 -4.28 -8.92 2.05
C THR A 25 -4.01 -10.22 2.82
N LEU A 26 -2.76 -10.44 3.25
CA LEU A 26 -2.37 -11.63 3.98
C LEU A 26 -3.10 -11.74 5.33
N HIS A 27 -3.24 -10.61 6.03
CA HIS A 27 -4.04 -10.56 7.26
C HIS A 27 -5.50 -10.96 7.00
N GLN A 28 -6.12 -10.42 5.94
CA GLN A 28 -7.52 -10.69 5.59
C GLN A 28 -7.79 -12.17 5.28
N ILE A 29 -6.82 -12.86 4.67
CA ILE A 29 -6.93 -14.30 4.35
C ILE A 29 -6.30 -15.21 5.41
N GLY A 30 -5.87 -14.67 6.55
CA GLY A 30 -5.36 -15.44 7.69
C GLY A 30 -3.97 -16.06 7.49
N ILE A 31 -3.16 -15.51 6.58
CA ILE A 31 -1.78 -16.00 6.34
C ILE A 31 -0.79 -15.22 7.20
N PRO A 32 0.03 -15.89 8.03
CA PRO A 32 1.05 -15.22 8.85
C PRO A 32 2.10 -14.51 8.01
N PHE A 33 2.49 -13.30 8.43
CA PHE A 33 3.49 -12.51 7.73
C PHE A 33 4.29 -11.61 8.68
N LYS A 34 5.43 -11.13 8.18
CA LYS A 34 6.25 -10.07 8.80
C LYS A 34 6.74 -9.11 7.72
N ILE A 35 6.67 -7.82 8.02
CA ILE A 35 7.21 -6.76 7.16
C ILE A 35 8.49 -6.23 7.82
N PHE A 36 9.56 -6.14 7.05
CA PHE A 36 10.82 -5.53 7.45
C PHE A 36 11.01 -4.23 6.68
N GLU A 37 11.19 -3.13 7.41
CA GLU A 37 11.36 -1.79 6.83
C GLU A 37 12.76 -1.26 7.18
N ALA A 38 13.46 -0.76 6.16
CA ALA A 38 14.81 -0.22 6.32
C ALA A 38 14.82 1.06 7.17
N ALA A 39 13.84 1.96 6.96
CA ALA A 39 13.73 3.18 7.73
C ALA A 39 13.40 2.87 9.21
N LYS A 40 14.01 3.62 10.13
CA LYS A 40 13.68 3.53 11.56
C LYS A 40 12.26 4.00 11.86
N GLU A 41 11.78 4.93 11.04
CA GLU A 41 10.45 5.52 11.16
C GLU A 41 9.83 5.66 9.77
N ILE A 42 8.58 5.24 9.64
CA ILE A 42 7.80 5.40 8.40
C ILE A 42 7.21 6.81 8.41
N GLN A 43 7.61 7.62 7.43
CA GLN A 43 7.18 9.00 7.29
C GLN A 43 6.43 9.21 5.97
N PRO A 44 5.49 10.18 5.92
CA PRO A 44 4.70 10.48 4.72
C PRO A 44 5.52 11.23 3.67
N LEU A 45 6.43 10.52 2.99
CA LEU A 45 7.29 11.09 1.96
C LEU A 45 6.71 10.86 0.56
N GLY A 46 6.90 11.83 -0.32
CA GLY A 46 6.58 11.67 -1.73
C GLY A 46 5.88 12.87 -2.35
N VAL A 47 5.29 12.62 -3.51
CA VAL A 47 4.57 13.60 -4.35
C VAL A 47 3.12 13.14 -4.57
N GLY A 48 2.34 13.94 -5.26
CA GLY A 48 0.99 13.56 -5.68
C GLY A 48 1.00 12.34 -6.59
N VAL A 49 0.01 11.48 -6.44
CA VAL A 49 -0.23 10.31 -7.30
C VAL A 49 -1.72 10.18 -7.58
N ASN A 50 -2.05 9.76 -8.82
CA ASN A 50 -3.41 9.44 -9.20
C ASN A 50 -3.65 7.94 -9.00
N ILE A 51 -4.66 7.61 -8.18
CA ILE A 51 -5.13 6.24 -7.97
C ILE A 51 -6.27 5.99 -8.93
N GLN A 52 -6.03 5.11 -9.90
CA GLN A 52 -7.00 4.77 -10.93
C GLN A 52 -8.17 3.95 -10.35
N PRO A 53 -9.36 3.91 -11.01
CA PRO A 53 -10.54 3.20 -10.51
C PRO A 53 -10.30 1.72 -10.18
N ASN A 54 -9.45 1.02 -10.95
CA ASN A 54 -9.08 -0.38 -10.68
C ASN A 54 -8.31 -0.52 -9.36
N ALA A 55 -7.40 0.40 -9.06
CA ALA A 55 -6.67 0.39 -7.80
C ALA A 55 -7.56 0.81 -6.61
N VAL A 56 -8.50 1.75 -6.83
CA VAL A 56 -9.49 2.11 -5.80
C VAL A 56 -10.38 0.92 -5.46
N ARG A 57 -10.79 0.11 -6.46
CA ARG A 57 -11.49 -1.16 -6.22
C ARG A 57 -10.71 -2.04 -5.24
N GLU A 58 -9.43 -2.29 -5.52
CA GLU A 58 -8.59 -3.13 -4.66
C GLU A 58 -8.46 -2.56 -3.24
N LEU A 59 -8.36 -1.23 -3.10
CA LEU A 59 -8.36 -0.59 -1.78
C LEU A 59 -9.68 -0.82 -1.04
N PHE A 60 -10.81 -0.74 -1.73
CA PHE A 60 -12.13 -1.04 -1.14
C PHE A 60 -12.25 -2.51 -0.71
N GLU A 61 -11.74 -3.44 -1.52
CA GLU A 61 -11.66 -4.87 -1.17
C GLU A 61 -10.77 -5.11 0.07
N LEU A 62 -9.73 -4.30 0.25
CA LEU A 62 -8.92 -4.29 1.46
C LEU A 62 -9.60 -3.58 2.65
N GLY A 63 -10.85 -3.11 2.48
CA GLY A 63 -11.60 -2.42 3.53
C GLY A 63 -11.12 -1.00 3.83
N ILE A 64 -10.46 -0.35 2.87
CA ILE A 64 -10.22 1.10 2.90
C ILE A 64 -11.47 1.76 2.33
N SER A 65 -12.18 2.53 3.12
CA SER A 65 -13.44 3.12 2.72
C SER A 65 -13.26 4.36 1.82
N GLU A 66 -14.35 4.78 1.16
CA GLU A 66 -14.38 6.04 0.43
C GLU A 66 -14.08 7.23 1.35
N THR A 67 -14.64 7.22 2.57
CA THR A 67 -14.35 8.24 3.60
C THR A 67 -12.87 8.27 4.00
N ASP A 68 -12.21 7.11 4.07
CA ASP A 68 -10.76 7.05 4.34
C ASP A 68 -9.98 7.75 3.21
N LEU A 69 -10.33 7.49 1.94
CA LEU A 69 -9.67 8.10 0.79
C LEU A 69 -9.99 9.61 0.66
N ASP A 70 -11.22 10.02 0.93
CA ASP A 70 -11.62 11.43 0.93
C ASP A 70 -10.86 12.24 2.00
N SER A 71 -10.41 11.59 3.08
CA SER A 71 -9.61 12.25 4.13
C SER A 71 -8.17 12.59 3.71
N ILE A 72 -7.65 11.94 2.65
CA ILE A 72 -6.25 12.08 2.20
C ILE A 72 -6.12 12.58 0.76
N GLY A 73 -7.22 12.79 0.05
CA GLY A 73 -7.20 13.17 -1.36
C GLY A 73 -8.53 13.70 -1.86
N ILE A 74 -8.56 13.94 -3.15
CA ILE A 74 -9.75 14.42 -3.85
C ILE A 74 -10.15 13.47 -4.98
N GLN A 75 -11.45 13.30 -5.19
CA GLN A 75 -11.96 12.57 -6.34
C GLN A 75 -11.78 13.41 -7.60
N THR A 76 -11.01 12.90 -8.56
CA THR A 76 -10.81 13.53 -9.86
C THR A 76 -11.90 13.08 -10.83
N GLN A 77 -12.51 14.04 -11.50
CA GLN A 77 -13.63 13.80 -12.41
C GLN A 77 -13.28 14.05 -13.88
N GLU A 78 -12.22 14.82 -14.11
CA GLU A 78 -11.75 15.21 -15.43
C GLU A 78 -10.24 15.44 -15.39
N TRP A 79 -9.61 15.18 -16.51
CA TRP A 79 -8.24 15.58 -16.81
C TRP A 79 -8.29 16.51 -18.03
N ALA A 80 -7.70 17.69 -17.93
CA ALA A 80 -7.70 18.66 -19.02
C ALA A 80 -6.28 19.15 -19.31
N LEU A 81 -5.95 19.28 -20.60
CA LEU A 81 -4.81 19.99 -21.10
C LEU A 81 -5.25 21.35 -21.61
N VAL A 82 -4.71 22.40 -20.99
CA VAL A 82 -5.11 23.79 -21.26
C VAL A 82 -3.93 24.54 -21.87
N GLY A 83 -4.17 25.31 -22.92
CA GLY A 83 -3.17 26.15 -23.54
C GLY A 83 -2.81 27.36 -22.67
N LEU A 84 -1.68 28.00 -22.97
CA LEU A 84 -1.22 29.22 -22.25
C LEU A 84 -2.25 30.39 -22.31
N ASN A 85 -3.14 30.38 -23.29
CA ASN A 85 -4.22 31.33 -23.45
C ASN A 85 -5.50 30.97 -22.67
N GLY A 86 -5.45 29.88 -21.90
CA GLY A 86 -6.61 29.38 -21.14
C GLY A 86 -7.61 28.55 -21.94
N ASN A 87 -7.38 28.31 -23.23
CA ASN A 87 -8.28 27.48 -24.04
C ASN A 87 -7.99 26.00 -23.83
N ASP A 88 -9.05 25.20 -23.78
CA ASP A 88 -8.93 23.74 -23.71
C ASP A 88 -8.34 23.21 -25.02
N ILE A 89 -7.28 22.40 -24.89
CA ILE A 89 -6.67 21.66 -25.98
C ILE A 89 -7.27 20.26 -26.06
N TYR A 90 -7.45 19.62 -24.89
CA TYR A 90 -8.01 18.28 -24.76
C TYR A 90 -8.54 18.08 -23.35
N SER A 91 -9.67 17.41 -23.22
CA SER A 91 -10.15 16.95 -21.92
C SER A 91 -10.68 15.53 -21.99
N GLU A 92 -10.65 14.85 -20.86
CA GLU A 92 -11.06 13.45 -20.72
C GLU A 92 -11.69 13.24 -19.35
N LEU A 93 -12.89 12.66 -19.33
CA LEU A 93 -13.57 12.32 -18.08
C LEU A 93 -12.82 11.21 -17.34
N ARG A 94 -12.88 11.23 -16.01
CA ARG A 94 -12.19 10.31 -15.09
C ARG A 94 -13.15 9.71 -14.08
N GLY A 95 -12.75 8.56 -13.53
CA GLY A 95 -13.47 7.88 -12.47
C GLY A 95 -14.93 7.60 -12.84
N ARG A 96 -15.85 7.89 -11.93
CA ARG A 96 -17.30 7.66 -12.13
C ARG A 96 -17.88 8.46 -13.30
N LYS A 97 -17.36 9.65 -13.59
CA LYS A 97 -17.80 10.43 -14.75
C LYS A 97 -17.42 9.79 -16.09
N ALA A 98 -16.35 9.01 -16.13
CA ALA A 98 -15.95 8.21 -17.29
C ALA A 98 -16.71 6.87 -17.40
N GLY A 99 -17.70 6.60 -16.53
CA GLY A 99 -18.49 5.37 -16.52
C GLY A 99 -17.90 4.21 -15.71
N TYR A 100 -16.86 4.42 -14.93
CA TYR A 100 -16.34 3.40 -14.01
C TYR A 100 -17.20 3.32 -12.75
N ASN A 101 -17.30 2.13 -12.16
CA ASN A 101 -18.00 1.92 -10.89
C ASN A 101 -17.28 2.55 -9.68
N TRP A 102 -15.98 2.80 -9.80
CA TRP A 102 -15.13 3.36 -8.75
C TRP A 102 -14.62 4.75 -9.15
N PRO A 103 -14.43 5.64 -8.17
CA PRO A 103 -13.84 6.95 -8.42
C PRO A 103 -12.35 6.81 -8.78
N GLN A 104 -11.78 7.87 -9.33
CA GLN A 104 -10.36 8.11 -9.40
C GLN A 104 -9.99 9.13 -8.33
N TYR A 105 -8.85 8.95 -7.67
CA TYR A 105 -8.35 9.88 -6.66
C TYR A 105 -7.02 10.50 -7.05
N SER A 106 -6.83 11.76 -6.69
CA SER A 106 -5.53 12.39 -6.59
C SER A 106 -5.18 12.53 -5.11
N VAL A 107 -4.09 11.88 -4.66
CA VAL A 107 -3.68 11.84 -3.26
C VAL A 107 -2.21 12.16 -3.12
N HIS A 108 -1.77 12.59 -1.93
CA HIS A 108 -0.35 12.59 -1.60
C HIS A 108 0.11 11.15 -1.31
N ARG A 109 1.15 10.67 -2.00
CA ARG A 109 1.64 9.27 -1.91
C ARG A 109 1.97 8.85 -0.47
N GLY A 110 2.58 9.76 0.29
CA GLY A 110 2.92 9.51 1.69
C GLY A 110 1.68 9.38 2.58
N GLU A 111 0.63 10.16 2.34
CA GLU A 111 -0.63 10.04 3.09
C GLU A 111 -1.33 8.70 2.81
N LEU A 112 -1.32 8.24 1.55
CA LEU A 112 -1.81 6.90 1.22
C LEU A 112 -1.02 5.81 1.95
N GLN A 113 0.32 5.91 1.97
CA GLN A 113 1.17 4.99 2.72
C GLN A 113 0.82 4.99 4.21
N MET A 114 0.66 6.18 4.82
CA MET A 114 0.32 6.29 6.24
C MET A 114 -1.09 5.79 6.55
N LEU A 115 -2.04 5.95 5.64
CA LEU A 115 -3.38 5.38 5.79
C LEU A 115 -3.31 3.85 5.84
N LEU A 116 -2.64 3.22 4.87
CA LEU A 116 -2.44 1.76 4.83
C LEU A 116 -1.68 1.25 6.07
N TYR A 117 -0.66 1.98 6.50
CA TYR A 117 0.12 1.67 7.71
C TYR A 117 -0.76 1.67 8.96
N ARG A 118 -1.56 2.72 9.18
CA ARG A 118 -2.50 2.80 10.31
C ARG A 118 -3.50 1.65 10.30
N LYS A 119 -4.12 1.38 9.14
CA LYS A 119 -5.09 0.28 8.98
C LYS A 119 -4.46 -1.10 9.25
N LEU A 120 -3.22 -1.30 8.83
CA LEU A 120 -2.51 -2.55 9.10
C LEU A 120 -2.20 -2.71 10.59
N LEU A 121 -1.72 -1.66 11.25
CA LEU A 121 -1.45 -1.70 12.71
C LEU A 121 -2.72 -1.91 13.53
N GLU A 122 -3.83 -1.28 13.13
CA GLU A 122 -5.13 -1.44 13.78
C GLU A 122 -5.61 -2.90 13.72
N ARG A 123 -5.43 -3.58 12.58
CA ARG A 123 -5.95 -4.94 12.34
C ARG A 123 -4.98 -6.03 12.80
N ALA A 124 -3.71 -5.93 12.42
CA ALA A 124 -2.70 -6.96 12.66
C ALA A 124 -1.80 -6.70 13.86
N GLY A 125 -1.85 -5.49 14.44
CA GLY A 125 -1.01 -5.09 15.58
C GLY A 125 0.41 -4.67 15.18
N LYS A 126 1.10 -3.97 16.08
CA LYS A 126 2.44 -3.40 15.82
C LYS A 126 3.52 -4.46 15.56
N HIS A 127 3.32 -5.68 16.04
CA HIS A 127 4.29 -6.75 15.92
C HIS A 127 4.50 -7.27 14.49
N CYS A 128 3.61 -6.92 13.55
CA CYS A 128 3.71 -7.35 12.15
C CYS A 128 4.77 -6.58 11.34
N ILE A 129 5.22 -5.42 11.83
CA ILE A 129 6.22 -4.56 11.15
C ILE A 129 7.44 -4.38 12.04
N LEU A 130 8.63 -4.60 11.48
CA LEU A 130 9.91 -4.33 12.12
C LEU A 130 10.65 -3.23 11.34
N ALA A 131 10.57 -2.01 11.87
CA ALA A 131 11.31 -0.85 11.36
C ALA A 131 12.80 -0.92 11.74
N GLY A 132 13.67 -0.23 11.00
CA GLY A 132 15.13 -0.26 11.18
C GLY A 132 15.78 -1.58 10.78
N HIS A 133 15.12 -2.40 9.96
CA HIS A 133 15.60 -3.70 9.51
C HIS A 133 15.64 -3.77 7.99
N GLU A 134 16.78 -3.45 7.41
CA GLU A 134 17.01 -3.52 5.96
C GLU A 134 17.35 -4.95 5.54
N ILE A 135 16.47 -5.62 4.77
CA ILE A 135 16.80 -6.90 4.13
C ILE A 135 17.78 -6.62 2.98
N PHE A 136 19.02 -7.10 3.08
CA PHE A 136 20.03 -6.90 2.04
C PHE A 136 20.43 -8.18 1.30
N LYS A 137 20.07 -9.35 1.83
CA LYS A 137 20.38 -10.64 1.20
C LYS A 137 19.40 -11.71 1.64
N TYR A 138 19.10 -12.64 0.75
CA TYR A 138 18.36 -13.85 1.07
C TYR A 138 19.05 -15.09 0.49
N HIS A 139 18.83 -16.24 1.10
CA HIS A 139 19.20 -17.56 0.62
C HIS A 139 17.98 -18.47 0.63
N ASN A 140 17.70 -19.08 -0.51
CA ASN A 140 16.62 -20.07 -0.63
C ASN A 140 17.19 -21.47 -0.43
N HIS A 141 16.67 -22.20 0.55
CA HIS A 141 17.05 -23.56 0.88
C HIS A 141 15.98 -24.59 0.44
N GLY A 142 15.12 -24.23 -0.51
CA GLY A 142 14.01 -25.07 -0.98
C GLY A 142 12.77 -24.96 -0.09
N ASN A 143 12.81 -25.54 1.09
CA ASN A 143 11.68 -25.52 2.03
C ASN A 143 11.70 -24.34 3.01
N SER A 144 12.76 -23.57 3.03
CA SER A 144 12.93 -22.41 3.90
C SER A 144 13.71 -21.29 3.21
N VAL A 145 13.51 -20.07 3.67
CA VAL A 145 14.28 -18.90 3.23
C VAL A 145 14.99 -18.31 4.43
N GLN A 146 16.31 -18.15 4.32
CA GLN A 146 17.11 -17.40 5.27
C GLN A 146 17.26 -15.96 4.77
N ILE A 147 16.87 -14.98 5.58
CA ILE A 147 17.11 -13.56 5.29
C ILE A 147 18.28 -13.05 6.15
N LYS A 148 19.02 -12.10 5.57
CA LYS A 148 20.01 -11.30 6.30
C LYS A 148 19.60 -9.85 6.24
N PHE A 149 19.62 -9.19 7.38
CA PHE A 149 19.31 -7.77 7.46
C PHE A 149 20.37 -7.01 8.24
N ARG A 150 20.53 -5.73 7.88
CA ARG A 150 21.28 -4.76 8.66
C ARG A 150 20.29 -4.10 9.62
N LYS A 151 20.69 -4.04 10.88
CA LYS A 151 19.98 -3.22 11.85
C LYS A 151 20.60 -1.82 11.76
N GLN A 152 19.79 -0.82 11.59
CA GLN A 152 20.27 0.56 11.66
C GLN A 152 20.36 0.95 13.14
N ASP A 153 21.54 1.29 13.59
CA ASP A 153 21.85 1.76 14.95
C ASP A 153 21.23 3.13 15.24
#